data_a0ef37dfdf1c1b0cefb1e170318c0f7f
#
_entry.id   a0ef37dfdf1c1b0cefb1e170318c0f7f
#
_cell.length_a   1.000
_cell.length_b   1.000
_cell.length_c   1.000
_cell.angle_alpha   90.00
_cell.angle_beta   90.00
_cell.angle_gamma   90.00
#
_symmetry.space_group_name_H-M   'P 1'
#
loop_
_entity.id
_entity.type
_entity.pdbx_description
1 polymer ?
#
loop_
_entity_poly.entity_id
_entity_poly.type
_entity_poly.pdbx_seq_one_letter_code
_entity_poly.pdbx_strand_id
1 'polypeptide(L)'
;MLCRDGDGGAPLFKMLRMTGQFSRSPARAPDARSPFVRLRELIGDAPAGKPAISMAVGEPQHPMPAFVGPVIAAHLDGFGRYPMNKGLDAFAEAVAKWLDRRYALARPVDPATEVLVLNGTREGLFLAALAARSWVAPRTGTPAVLIPNPFYAAYAAGAVAAGCEPVYLPATAATGFLPDLDALGEDLLARTVAVYLASPANPQGAVADRAYLARLVVLARRFGFLIFADECYCEIYSDRPPPGMLEAATPDFANVVVFHSLSKRSSLPGLRVGFAAGDRRFLAAYLELRNVAAPQVPLPAQHVAIAAYGDETHVNENRRLYRQKFDLADQIVGDRYRYVRPAGGFFLWLDVSAQGGSEAATLALWREGGVRVVPGRYLAREQADGSNPGADYVRVAMVQKEDITAEALHRLVAVLG
;
A
#
# COMPACT_ATOMS: atom_id res chain seq x y z
N MET A 1 -29.61 -19.46 68.87
CA MET A 1 -28.95 -20.68 69.38
C MET A 1 -27.80 -20.92 68.39
N LEU A 2 -26.63 -20.39 68.74
CA LEU A 2 -25.39 -21.08 69.09
C LEU A 2 -24.92 -22.03 68.04
N CYS A 3 -23.88 -21.64 67.42
CA CYS A 3 -22.37 -21.81 67.54
C CYS A 3 -21.94 -22.83 66.50
N ARG A 4 -20.86 -22.80 65.87
CA ARG A 4 -19.47 -22.37 65.98
C ARG A 4 -18.69 -22.80 64.74
N ASP A 5 -17.85 -21.95 64.29
CA ASP A 5 -16.45 -22.15 63.93
C ASP A 5 -16.00 -23.44 63.24
N GLY A 6 -15.28 -23.27 62.12
CA GLY A 6 -14.44 -24.29 61.50
C GLY A 6 -13.66 -23.74 60.33
N ASP A 7 -12.46 -23.24 60.66
CA ASP A 7 -11.35 -22.84 59.79
C ASP A 7 -11.07 -23.73 58.58
N GLY A 8 -10.52 -23.13 57.57
CA GLY A 8 -9.54 -23.80 56.76
C GLY A 8 -9.61 -23.56 55.29
N GLY A 9 -8.81 -22.64 54.77
CA GLY A 9 -8.43 -22.75 53.40
C GLY A 9 -8.46 -21.50 52.54
N ALA A 10 -7.73 -20.50 52.92
CA ALA A 10 -7.20 -19.53 51.99
C ALA A 10 -5.91 -20.08 51.36
N PRO A 11 -5.24 -19.41 50.50
CA PRO A 11 -5.56 -18.47 49.43
C PRO A 11 -4.81 -18.85 48.17
N LEU A 12 -5.38 -18.66 47.03
CA LEU A 12 -4.61 -18.77 45.79
C LEU A 12 -4.71 -17.46 44.98
N PHE A 13 -4.25 -16.36 45.59
CA PHE A 13 -3.78 -15.19 44.89
C PHE A 13 -2.45 -14.77 45.47
N LYS A 14 -1.41 -15.62 45.28
CA LYS A 14 -0.05 -15.13 45.31
C LYS A 14 0.20 -14.30 44.05
N MET A 15 0.04 -13.00 44.21
CA MET A 15 0.60 -11.99 43.29
C MET A 15 2.07 -12.31 43.08
N LEU A 16 2.38 -12.92 41.94
CA LEU A 16 3.72 -12.89 41.39
C LEU A 16 4.10 -11.43 41.13
N ARG A 17 4.77 -10.80 42.08
CA ARG A 17 5.58 -9.62 41.80
C ARG A 17 6.69 -10.06 40.85
N MET A 18 6.42 -9.98 39.55
CA MET A 18 7.48 -9.96 38.55
C MET A 18 8.14 -8.58 38.63
N THR A 19 9.20 -8.49 39.46
CA THR A 19 10.24 -7.47 39.34
C THR A 19 11.10 -7.81 38.10
N GLY A 20 10.49 -7.85 36.94
CA GLY A 20 11.18 -7.80 35.67
C GLY A 20 11.45 -6.34 35.34
N GLN A 21 12.70 -5.92 35.48
CA GLN A 21 13.17 -4.72 34.84
C GLN A 21 12.78 -4.84 33.38
N PHE A 22 11.81 -4.03 32.94
CA PHE A 22 11.63 -3.77 31.52
C PHE A 22 12.91 -3.10 31.05
N SER A 23 13.81 -3.91 30.53
CA SER A 23 15.01 -3.48 29.86
C SER A 23 14.62 -2.43 28.83
N ARG A 24 15.33 -1.31 28.88
CA ARG A 24 15.17 -0.16 28.01
C ARG A 24 14.86 -0.57 26.58
N SER A 25 13.89 0.11 25.99
CA SER A 25 13.65 0.10 24.54
C SER A 25 14.94 -0.01 23.76
N PRO A 26 15.03 -0.93 22.81
CA PRO A 26 16.15 -0.95 21.88
C PRO A 26 16.26 0.42 21.21
N ALA A 27 17.46 0.76 20.76
CA ALA A 27 17.80 1.99 20.08
C ALA A 27 16.62 2.54 19.26
N ARG A 28 16.28 3.80 19.53
CA ARG A 28 15.12 4.55 19.03
C ARG A 28 14.60 3.97 17.72
N ALA A 29 13.45 3.30 17.80
CA ALA A 29 12.81 2.71 16.63
C ALA A 29 12.75 3.79 15.52
N PRO A 30 13.04 3.46 14.26
CA PRO A 30 12.99 4.43 13.16
C PRO A 30 11.66 5.16 13.25
N ASP A 31 11.66 6.48 13.01
CA ASP A 31 10.49 7.35 13.19
C ASP A 31 9.24 6.74 12.55
N ALA A 32 8.41 6.11 13.39
CA ALA A 32 7.20 5.40 12.98
C ALA A 32 6.02 6.37 12.72
N ARG A 33 6.23 7.69 12.92
CA ARG A 33 5.18 8.69 12.70
C ARG A 33 4.75 8.72 11.24
N SER A 34 3.45 8.95 11.04
CA SER A 34 2.90 9.13 9.70
C SER A 34 3.61 10.28 8.96
N PRO A 35 3.90 10.13 7.64
CA PRO A 35 4.43 11.22 6.82
C PRO A 35 3.61 12.51 6.91
N PHE A 36 2.30 12.41 7.12
CA PHE A 36 1.41 13.57 7.26
C PHE A 36 1.51 14.26 8.63
N VAL A 37 1.84 13.51 9.68
CA VAL A 37 2.14 14.11 11.01
C VAL A 37 3.44 14.88 10.92
N ARG A 38 4.49 14.27 10.34
CA ARG A 38 5.78 14.93 10.11
C ARG A 38 5.65 16.17 9.23
N LEU A 39 4.83 16.10 8.15
CA LEU A 39 4.55 17.25 7.30
C LEU A 39 3.88 18.39 8.06
N ARG A 40 2.93 18.09 8.95
CA ARG A 40 2.29 19.10 9.80
C ARG A 40 3.29 19.76 10.75
N GLU A 41 4.16 18.96 11.35
CA GLU A 41 5.22 19.47 12.24
C GLU A 41 6.23 20.34 11.48
N LEU A 42 6.61 19.95 10.26
CA LEU A 42 7.50 20.73 9.40
C LEU A 42 6.91 22.09 9.03
N ILE A 43 5.64 22.14 8.66
CA ILE A 43 4.94 23.38 8.31
C ILE A 43 4.71 24.23 9.56
N GLY A 44 4.41 23.62 10.71
CA GLY A 44 4.10 24.32 11.96
C GLY A 44 2.97 25.31 11.76
N ASP A 45 3.12 26.48 12.38
CA ASP A 45 2.16 27.58 12.31
C ASP A 45 2.43 28.55 11.13
N ALA A 46 3.32 28.17 10.19
CA ALA A 46 3.64 29.03 9.05
C ALA A 46 2.39 29.23 8.17
N PRO A 47 1.98 30.48 7.89
CA PRO A 47 0.86 30.75 7.03
C PRO A 47 1.17 30.32 5.58
N ALA A 48 0.13 29.94 4.85
CA ALA A 48 0.22 29.73 3.41
C ALA A 48 0.40 31.08 2.70
N GLY A 49 1.35 31.16 1.76
CA GLY A 49 1.62 32.41 1.02
C GLY A 49 0.52 32.79 0.02
N LYS A 50 -0.28 31.79 -0.41
CA LYS A 50 -1.47 31.97 -1.25
C LYS A 50 -2.59 31.04 -0.73
N PRO A 51 -3.85 31.19 -1.18
CA PRO A 51 -4.92 30.25 -0.82
C PRO A 51 -4.47 28.82 -1.00
N ALA A 52 -4.61 28.00 0.06
CA ALA A 52 -3.99 26.70 0.17
C ALA A 52 -4.55 25.69 -0.85
N ILE A 53 -3.66 24.99 -1.56
CA ILE A 53 -3.98 23.85 -2.42
C ILE A 53 -3.22 22.63 -1.88
N SER A 54 -3.96 21.56 -1.56
CA SER A 54 -3.34 20.32 -1.06
C SER A 54 -3.11 19.31 -2.18
N MET A 55 -1.84 19.09 -2.49
CA MET A 55 -1.35 18.03 -3.39
C MET A 55 -0.59 16.94 -2.59
N ALA A 56 -0.84 16.85 -1.27
CA ALA A 56 -0.12 15.93 -0.39
C ALA A 56 -0.80 14.57 -0.27
N VAL A 57 -2.13 14.54 -0.10
CA VAL A 57 -2.87 13.30 0.19
C VAL A 57 -3.28 12.63 -1.10
N GLY A 58 -2.88 11.36 -1.27
CA GLY A 58 -3.27 10.55 -2.42
C GLY A 58 -4.70 9.97 -2.28
N GLU A 59 -5.68 10.84 -2.10
CA GLU A 59 -7.09 10.48 -2.04
C GLU A 59 -7.79 10.92 -3.33
N PRO A 60 -8.33 9.99 -4.14
CA PRO A 60 -9.04 10.32 -5.37
C PRO A 60 -10.17 11.32 -5.14
N GLN A 61 -10.25 12.34 -6.00
CA GLN A 61 -11.27 13.40 -5.96
C GLN A 61 -12.24 13.32 -7.15
N HIS A 62 -12.15 12.28 -7.99
CA HIS A 62 -13.08 12.08 -9.10
C HIS A 62 -14.45 11.66 -8.57
N PRO A 63 -15.52 11.92 -9.32
CA PRO A 63 -16.87 11.54 -8.94
C PRO A 63 -16.99 10.04 -8.65
N MET A 64 -17.76 9.71 -7.63
CA MET A 64 -18.15 8.34 -7.34
C MET A 64 -19.00 7.76 -8.48
N PRO A 65 -18.82 6.48 -8.87
CA PRO A 65 -19.65 5.85 -9.89
C PRO A 65 -21.16 5.89 -9.55
N ALA A 66 -21.99 6.21 -10.54
CA ALA A 66 -23.41 6.44 -10.34
C ALA A 66 -24.18 5.22 -9.78
N PHE A 67 -23.69 4.00 -10.02
CA PHE A 67 -24.33 2.77 -9.54
C PHE A 67 -24.21 2.58 -8.03
N VAL A 68 -23.29 3.26 -7.32
CA VAL A 68 -23.01 3.01 -5.91
C VAL A 68 -24.24 3.23 -5.02
N GLY A 69 -24.93 4.37 -5.17
CA GLY A 69 -26.12 4.67 -4.40
C GLY A 69 -27.24 3.65 -4.60
N PRO A 70 -27.68 3.38 -5.84
CA PRO A 70 -28.70 2.35 -6.12
C PRO A 70 -28.34 0.95 -5.59
N VAL A 71 -27.07 0.50 -5.74
CA VAL A 71 -26.65 -0.81 -5.23
C VAL A 71 -26.71 -0.87 -3.72
N ILE A 72 -26.26 0.17 -3.00
CA ILE A 72 -26.38 0.21 -1.53
C ILE A 72 -27.85 0.17 -1.12
N ALA A 73 -28.70 0.96 -1.75
CA ALA A 73 -30.14 1.00 -1.44
C ALA A 73 -30.82 -0.36 -1.62
N ALA A 74 -30.46 -1.12 -2.65
CA ALA A 74 -31.00 -2.45 -2.93
C ALA A 74 -30.54 -3.54 -1.91
N HIS A 75 -29.50 -3.27 -1.13
CA HIS A 75 -28.89 -4.25 -0.20
C HIS A 75 -28.77 -3.75 1.23
N LEU A 76 -29.57 -2.75 1.64
CA LEU A 76 -29.54 -2.14 2.97
C LEU A 76 -29.76 -3.15 4.12
N ASP A 77 -30.57 -4.17 3.89
CA ASP A 77 -30.84 -5.25 4.86
C ASP A 77 -29.57 -6.03 5.25
N GLY A 78 -28.56 -6.01 4.38
CA GLY A 78 -27.26 -6.62 4.64
C GLY A 78 -26.50 -6.01 5.83
N PHE A 79 -26.81 -4.77 6.24
CA PHE A 79 -26.22 -4.19 7.47
C PHE A 79 -26.72 -4.84 8.76
N GLY A 80 -27.83 -5.57 8.72
CA GLY A 80 -28.37 -6.31 9.87
C GLY A 80 -27.70 -7.68 10.12
N ARG A 81 -26.65 -8.05 9.36
CA ARG A 81 -26.02 -9.37 9.44
C ARG A 81 -24.51 -9.25 9.50
N TYR A 82 -23.86 -10.15 10.25
CA TYR A 82 -22.41 -10.29 10.19
C TYR A 82 -21.98 -10.91 8.86
N PRO A 83 -21.10 -10.27 8.08
CA PRO A 83 -20.52 -10.89 6.88
C PRO A 83 -19.49 -11.95 7.26
N MET A 84 -19.25 -12.90 6.37
CA MET A 84 -18.10 -13.82 6.48
C MET A 84 -16.81 -13.13 6.06
N ASN A 85 -15.70 -13.45 6.73
CA ASN A 85 -14.38 -12.91 6.37
C ASN A 85 -13.86 -13.40 5.00
N LYS A 86 -14.34 -14.55 4.53
CA LYS A 86 -14.07 -15.01 3.15
C LYS A 86 -14.70 -14.07 2.11
N GLY A 87 -15.83 -13.45 2.44
CA GLY A 87 -16.67 -12.67 1.54
C GLY A 87 -17.76 -13.49 0.88
N LEU A 88 -18.59 -12.82 0.07
CA LEU A 88 -19.61 -13.46 -0.75
C LEU A 88 -18.96 -14.25 -1.91
N ASP A 89 -19.49 -15.42 -2.24
CA ASP A 89 -19.02 -16.19 -3.40
C ASP A 89 -19.16 -15.37 -4.70
N ALA A 90 -20.26 -14.63 -4.87
CA ALA A 90 -20.45 -13.72 -6.00
C ALA A 90 -19.38 -12.62 -6.09
N PHE A 91 -18.85 -12.15 -4.93
CA PHE A 91 -17.72 -11.22 -4.92
C PHE A 91 -16.44 -11.89 -5.47
N ALA A 92 -16.13 -13.09 -4.98
CA ALA A 92 -14.96 -13.84 -5.42
C ALA A 92 -15.03 -14.18 -6.91
N GLU A 93 -16.21 -14.57 -7.42
CA GLU A 93 -16.44 -14.79 -8.84
C GLU A 93 -16.25 -13.52 -9.69
N ALA A 94 -16.77 -12.38 -9.25
CA ALA A 94 -16.59 -11.11 -9.95
C ALA A 94 -15.12 -10.71 -10.03
N VAL A 95 -14.36 -10.89 -8.95
CA VAL A 95 -12.91 -10.65 -8.88
C VAL A 95 -12.15 -11.61 -9.80
N ALA A 96 -12.43 -12.92 -9.75
CA ALA A 96 -11.77 -13.91 -10.60
C ALA A 96 -11.99 -13.61 -12.09
N LYS A 97 -13.23 -13.31 -12.49
CA LYS A 97 -13.56 -12.88 -13.87
C LYS A 97 -12.85 -11.59 -14.28
N TRP A 98 -12.69 -10.64 -13.35
CA TRP A 98 -11.97 -9.41 -13.62
C TRP A 98 -10.47 -9.68 -13.80
N LEU A 99 -9.82 -10.46 -12.92
CA LEU A 99 -8.41 -10.83 -13.03
C LEU A 99 -8.11 -11.53 -14.35
N ASP A 100 -8.96 -12.47 -14.75
CA ASP A 100 -8.81 -13.19 -16.01
C ASP A 100 -8.87 -12.25 -17.23
N ARG A 101 -9.89 -11.38 -17.29
CA ARG A 101 -10.00 -10.37 -18.37
C ARG A 101 -8.83 -9.42 -18.40
N ARG A 102 -8.39 -8.95 -17.21
CA ARG A 102 -7.38 -7.90 -17.08
C ARG A 102 -5.98 -8.37 -17.45
N TYR A 103 -5.65 -9.59 -17.08
CA TYR A 103 -4.30 -10.12 -17.20
C TYR A 103 -4.18 -11.28 -18.19
N ALA A 104 -5.26 -11.75 -18.78
CA ALA A 104 -5.30 -12.90 -19.69
C ALA A 104 -4.47 -14.08 -19.11
N LEU A 105 -4.78 -14.47 -17.88
CA LEU A 105 -4.03 -15.46 -17.13
C LEU A 105 -4.00 -16.82 -17.85
N ALA A 106 -2.87 -17.53 -17.77
CA ALA A 106 -2.71 -18.84 -18.39
C ALA A 106 -3.65 -19.93 -17.81
N ARG A 107 -4.12 -19.71 -16.59
CA ARG A 107 -5.27 -20.41 -15.99
C ARG A 107 -6.13 -19.42 -15.21
N PRO A 108 -7.44 -19.65 -15.13
CA PRO A 108 -8.31 -18.80 -14.31
C PRO A 108 -7.95 -18.93 -12.82
N VAL A 109 -8.23 -17.86 -12.06
CA VAL A 109 -8.21 -17.87 -10.60
C VAL A 109 -9.41 -18.64 -10.09
N ASP A 110 -9.21 -19.57 -9.15
CA ASP A 110 -10.31 -20.27 -8.47
C ASP A 110 -10.96 -19.35 -7.43
N PRO A 111 -12.21 -18.88 -7.67
CA PRO A 111 -12.88 -17.98 -6.73
C PRO A 111 -13.11 -18.61 -5.36
N ALA A 112 -13.19 -19.93 -5.27
CA ALA A 112 -13.47 -20.62 -4.02
C ALA A 112 -12.27 -20.64 -3.05
N THR A 113 -11.05 -20.68 -3.56
CA THR A 113 -9.84 -20.93 -2.77
C THR A 113 -8.74 -19.88 -2.96
N GLU A 114 -8.79 -19.07 -4.01
CA GLU A 114 -7.70 -18.17 -4.40
C GLU A 114 -8.09 -16.69 -4.34
N VAL A 115 -9.24 -16.34 -3.71
CA VAL A 115 -9.71 -14.95 -3.52
C VAL A 115 -10.22 -14.76 -2.10
N LEU A 116 -9.81 -13.65 -1.45
CA LEU A 116 -10.34 -13.20 -0.16
C LEU A 116 -10.72 -11.72 -0.23
N VAL A 117 -11.89 -11.36 0.30
CA VAL A 117 -12.27 -9.96 0.50
C VAL A 117 -11.46 -9.33 1.62
N LEU A 118 -11.09 -8.05 1.45
CA LEU A 118 -10.34 -7.26 2.44
C LEU A 118 -11.08 -5.98 2.79
N ASN A 119 -10.98 -5.53 4.03
CA ASN A 119 -11.47 -4.21 4.46
C ASN A 119 -10.51 -3.10 4.01
N GLY A 120 -10.24 -3.08 2.69
CA GLY A 120 -9.20 -2.31 2.03
C GLY A 120 -7.81 -2.93 2.22
N THR A 121 -6.90 -2.63 1.30
CA THR A 121 -5.56 -3.24 1.26
C THR A 121 -4.63 -2.80 2.38
N ARG A 122 -4.88 -1.66 3.07
CA ARG A 122 -4.04 -1.25 4.20
C ARG A 122 -4.04 -2.30 5.31
N GLU A 123 -5.22 -2.75 5.71
CA GLU A 123 -5.39 -3.80 6.71
C GLU A 123 -4.88 -5.13 6.17
N GLY A 124 -5.22 -5.45 4.92
CA GLY A 124 -4.81 -6.70 4.28
C GLY A 124 -3.29 -6.87 4.22
N LEU A 125 -2.58 -5.85 3.76
CA LEU A 125 -1.11 -5.86 3.68
C LEU A 125 -0.45 -5.92 5.06
N PHE A 126 -1.02 -5.25 6.06
CA PHE A 126 -0.52 -5.32 7.44
C PHE A 126 -0.66 -6.74 8.02
N LEU A 127 -1.86 -7.31 7.96
CA LEU A 127 -2.12 -8.65 8.51
C LEU A 127 -1.43 -9.78 7.74
N ALA A 128 -1.15 -9.58 6.43
CA ALA A 128 -0.46 -10.56 5.62
C ALA A 128 0.96 -10.88 6.16
N ALA A 129 1.67 -9.87 6.68
CA ALA A 129 2.98 -10.10 7.30
C ALA A 129 2.89 -10.99 8.54
N LEU A 130 1.86 -10.81 9.37
CA LEU A 130 1.62 -11.63 10.56
C LEU A 130 1.32 -13.08 10.17
N ALA A 131 0.44 -13.27 9.17
CA ALA A 131 0.13 -14.60 8.65
C ALA A 131 1.37 -15.27 8.03
N ALA A 132 2.16 -14.53 7.25
CA ALA A 132 3.38 -15.05 6.62
C ALA A 132 4.40 -15.53 7.66
N ARG A 133 4.58 -14.78 8.74
CA ARG A 133 5.52 -15.16 9.81
C ARG A 133 5.19 -16.52 10.44
N SER A 134 3.92 -16.83 10.57
CA SER A 134 3.46 -18.11 11.11
C SER A 134 3.44 -19.22 10.05
N TRP A 135 3.24 -18.88 8.78
CA TRP A 135 3.10 -19.82 7.67
C TRP A 135 4.43 -20.27 7.09
N VAL A 136 5.41 -19.35 6.97
CA VAL A 136 6.75 -19.67 6.45
C VAL A 136 7.52 -20.49 7.49
N ALA A 137 8.21 -21.53 7.08
CA ALA A 137 9.06 -22.36 7.94
C ALA A 137 10.04 -21.49 8.77
N PRO A 138 10.41 -21.92 9.98
CA PRO A 138 11.38 -21.20 10.81
C PRO A 138 12.66 -20.87 10.04
N ARG A 139 13.14 -19.62 10.20
CA ARG A 139 14.34 -19.11 9.54
C ARG A 139 15.52 -19.10 10.51
N THR A 140 16.72 -19.27 9.98
CA THR A 140 17.95 -19.06 10.72
C THR A 140 18.17 -17.56 10.92
N GLY A 141 18.50 -17.13 12.14
CA GLY A 141 18.67 -15.71 12.47
C GLY A 141 17.36 -14.94 12.60
N THR A 142 17.42 -13.61 12.56
CA THR A 142 16.25 -12.74 12.65
C THR A 142 15.46 -12.78 11.35
N PRO A 143 14.19 -13.21 11.36
CA PRO A 143 13.36 -13.20 10.15
C PRO A 143 13.24 -11.81 9.56
N ALA A 144 13.32 -11.70 8.23
CA ALA A 144 13.27 -10.44 7.51
C ALA A 144 12.03 -10.31 6.63
N VAL A 145 11.54 -9.08 6.49
CA VAL A 145 10.58 -8.69 5.47
C VAL A 145 11.23 -7.62 4.61
N LEU A 146 11.36 -7.89 3.31
CA LEU A 146 11.97 -6.96 2.36
C LEU A 146 10.94 -5.95 1.87
N ILE A 147 11.31 -4.67 1.85
CA ILE A 147 10.41 -3.55 1.60
C ILE A 147 11.10 -2.57 0.65
N PRO A 148 10.49 -2.20 -0.50
CA PRO A 148 11.03 -1.16 -1.37
C PRO A 148 11.15 0.16 -0.59
N ASN A 149 12.13 0.98 -0.90
CA ASN A 149 12.37 2.25 -0.21
C ASN A 149 12.55 3.38 -1.24
N PRO A 150 11.61 4.32 -1.38
CA PRO A 150 10.40 4.62 -0.55
C PRO A 150 9.33 3.53 -0.53
N PHE A 151 8.41 3.59 0.46
CA PHE A 151 7.44 2.54 0.72
C PHE A 151 6.10 3.04 1.30
N TYR A 152 5.12 2.16 1.28
CA TYR A 152 3.87 2.38 2.00
C TYR A 152 4.00 1.91 3.47
N ALA A 153 3.66 2.79 4.42
CA ALA A 153 3.92 2.58 5.85
C ALA A 153 3.34 1.29 6.43
N ALA A 154 2.26 0.75 5.84
CA ALA A 154 1.65 -0.50 6.31
C ALA A 154 2.60 -1.71 6.20
N TYR A 155 3.53 -1.73 5.24
CA TYR A 155 4.47 -2.83 5.06
C TYR A 155 5.42 -2.93 6.25
N ALA A 156 6.07 -1.83 6.61
CA ALA A 156 7.00 -1.80 7.73
C ALA A 156 6.28 -2.04 9.07
N ALA A 157 5.08 -1.48 9.23
CA ALA A 157 4.28 -1.70 10.43
C ALA A 157 3.90 -3.19 10.59
N GLY A 158 3.50 -3.85 9.49
CA GLY A 158 3.21 -5.29 9.48
C GLY A 158 4.44 -6.14 9.79
N ALA A 159 5.60 -5.83 9.19
CA ALA A 159 6.86 -6.51 9.46
C ALA A 159 7.24 -6.46 10.94
N VAL A 160 7.20 -5.27 11.54
CA VAL A 160 7.51 -5.07 12.97
C VAL A 160 6.52 -5.80 13.87
N ALA A 161 5.21 -5.71 13.57
CA ALA A 161 4.17 -6.40 14.33
C ALA A 161 4.30 -7.93 14.25
N ALA A 162 4.81 -8.46 13.13
CA ALA A 162 5.11 -9.87 12.94
C ALA A 162 6.41 -10.33 13.64
N GLY A 163 7.14 -9.43 14.32
CA GLY A 163 8.44 -9.73 14.93
C GLY A 163 9.54 -9.98 13.89
N CYS A 164 9.41 -9.41 12.69
CA CYS A 164 10.40 -9.48 11.63
C CYS A 164 11.18 -8.16 11.53
N GLU A 165 12.42 -8.25 11.09
CA GLU A 165 13.23 -7.10 10.72
C GLU A 165 12.72 -6.51 9.39
N PRO A 166 12.30 -5.24 9.33
CA PRO A 166 12.05 -4.59 8.06
C PRO A 166 13.38 -4.22 7.38
N VAL A 167 13.69 -4.84 6.24
CA VAL A 167 14.87 -4.54 5.45
C VAL A 167 14.47 -3.67 4.26
N TYR A 168 14.98 -2.44 4.22
CA TYR A 168 14.62 -1.45 3.22
C TYR A 168 15.53 -1.54 2.00
N LEU A 169 14.92 -1.84 0.83
CA LEU A 169 15.62 -1.99 -0.44
C LEU A 169 15.56 -0.68 -1.22
N PRO A 170 16.68 0.02 -1.47
CA PRO A 170 16.66 1.26 -2.23
C PRO A 170 16.06 1.08 -3.61
N ALA A 171 15.10 1.96 -3.96
CA ALA A 171 14.46 2.05 -5.26
C ALA A 171 14.72 3.46 -5.82
N THR A 172 15.85 3.63 -6.50
CA THR A 172 16.40 4.91 -6.93
C THR A 172 16.32 5.09 -8.44
N ALA A 173 16.65 6.28 -8.95
CA ALA A 173 16.72 6.53 -10.39
C ALA A 173 17.72 5.58 -11.10
N ALA A 174 18.81 5.21 -10.43
CA ALA A 174 19.81 4.29 -10.98
C ALA A 174 19.26 2.87 -11.23
N THR A 175 18.20 2.46 -10.48
CA THR A 175 17.56 1.16 -10.60
C THR A 175 16.17 1.24 -11.26
N GLY A 176 15.87 2.37 -11.93
CA GLY A 176 14.53 2.61 -12.50
C GLY A 176 13.43 2.67 -11.46
N PHE A 177 13.76 3.07 -10.23
CA PHE A 177 12.85 3.14 -9.07
C PHE A 177 12.22 1.80 -8.67
N LEU A 178 12.89 0.68 -8.95
CA LEU A 178 12.58 -0.65 -8.44
C LEU A 178 13.75 -1.15 -7.58
N PRO A 179 13.52 -2.02 -6.58
CA PRO A 179 14.60 -2.69 -5.87
C PRO A 179 15.53 -3.48 -6.80
N ASP A 180 16.84 -3.41 -6.57
CA ASP A 180 17.78 -4.24 -7.29
C ASP A 180 17.79 -5.67 -6.74
N LEU A 181 17.27 -6.62 -7.53
CA LEU A 181 17.20 -8.03 -7.13
C LEU A 181 18.57 -8.72 -7.15
N ASP A 182 19.53 -8.23 -7.94
CA ASP A 182 20.87 -8.81 -8.03
C ASP A 182 21.74 -8.42 -6.82
N ALA A 183 21.39 -7.34 -6.13
CA ALA A 183 22.05 -6.94 -4.89
C ALA A 183 21.62 -7.75 -3.66
N LEU A 184 20.64 -8.67 -3.79
CA LEU A 184 20.12 -9.46 -2.67
C LEU A 184 21.03 -10.65 -2.40
N GLY A 185 21.81 -10.61 -1.30
CA GLY A 185 22.66 -11.70 -0.87
C GLY A 185 21.87 -12.94 -0.41
N GLU A 186 22.43 -14.13 -0.61
CA GLU A 186 21.77 -15.40 -0.24
C GLU A 186 21.45 -15.50 1.25
N ASP A 187 22.30 -14.98 2.13
CA ASP A 187 22.05 -14.94 3.58
C ASP A 187 20.81 -14.14 3.94
N LEU A 188 20.57 -13.01 3.27
CA LEU A 188 19.36 -12.22 3.44
C LEU A 188 18.15 -12.97 2.91
N LEU A 189 18.24 -13.53 1.70
CA LEU A 189 17.16 -14.29 1.08
C LEU A 189 16.77 -15.53 1.91
N ALA A 190 17.74 -16.23 2.49
CA ALA A 190 17.51 -17.40 3.33
C ALA A 190 16.70 -17.11 4.62
N ARG A 191 16.80 -15.89 5.17
CA ARG A 191 16.03 -15.47 6.34
C ARG A 191 14.78 -14.65 5.99
N THR A 192 14.52 -14.41 4.71
CA THR A 192 13.36 -13.64 4.24
C THR A 192 12.07 -14.44 4.41
N VAL A 193 11.06 -13.80 5.00
CA VAL A 193 9.70 -14.32 5.18
C VAL A 193 8.80 -13.85 4.05
N ALA A 194 8.88 -12.56 3.71
CA ALA A 194 8.11 -11.96 2.64
C ALA A 194 8.84 -10.78 2.00
N VAL A 195 8.48 -10.50 0.75
CA VAL A 195 8.87 -9.31 0.00
C VAL A 195 7.62 -8.55 -0.38
N TYR A 196 7.55 -7.26 -0.05
CA TYR A 196 6.54 -6.37 -0.62
C TYR A 196 7.05 -5.78 -1.93
N LEU A 197 6.17 -5.70 -2.93
CA LEU A 197 6.42 -5.00 -4.18
C LEU A 197 5.18 -4.19 -4.55
N ALA A 198 5.32 -2.87 -4.69
CA ALA A 198 4.27 -2.03 -5.28
C ALA A 198 4.55 -1.82 -6.77
N SER A 199 3.60 -2.19 -7.63
CA SER A 199 3.69 -1.97 -9.08
C SER A 199 2.28 -1.70 -9.65
N PRO A 200 2.00 -0.46 -10.08
CA PRO A 200 2.85 0.76 -10.06
C PRO A 200 3.26 1.21 -8.66
N ALA A 201 4.50 1.68 -8.53
CA ALA A 201 5.09 2.10 -7.26
C ALA A 201 4.52 3.44 -6.75
N ASN A 202 4.30 3.53 -5.44
CA ASN A 202 4.03 4.78 -4.75
C ASN A 202 5.25 5.12 -3.86
N PRO A 203 5.95 6.24 -4.11
CA PRO A 203 5.51 7.43 -4.86
C PRO A 203 5.96 7.53 -6.32
N GLN A 204 6.87 6.68 -6.79
CA GLN A 204 7.68 6.92 -8.00
C GLN A 204 6.91 6.69 -9.32
N GLY A 205 5.81 5.90 -9.30
CA GLY A 205 5.06 5.55 -10.50
C GLY A 205 5.75 4.53 -11.41
N ALA A 206 6.85 3.93 -10.95
CA ALA A 206 7.57 2.88 -11.67
C ALA A 206 6.72 1.61 -11.80
N VAL A 207 6.84 0.93 -12.93
CA VAL A 207 6.17 -0.32 -13.23
C VAL A 207 7.20 -1.41 -13.45
N ALA A 208 7.10 -2.50 -12.70
CA ALA A 208 7.90 -3.70 -12.91
C ALA A 208 7.46 -4.41 -14.20
N ASP A 209 8.39 -4.74 -15.07
CA ASP A 209 8.13 -5.51 -16.26
C ASP A 209 7.98 -7.02 -15.95
N ARG A 210 7.53 -7.80 -16.93
CA ARG A 210 7.33 -9.25 -16.77
C ARG A 210 8.62 -10.00 -16.41
N ALA A 211 9.77 -9.56 -16.92
CA ALA A 211 11.06 -10.19 -16.65
C ALA A 211 11.47 -9.98 -15.19
N TYR A 212 11.31 -8.76 -14.67
CA TYR A 212 11.53 -8.46 -13.26
C TYR A 212 10.62 -9.28 -12.34
N LEU A 213 9.32 -9.32 -12.66
CA LEU A 213 8.33 -10.10 -11.88
C LEU A 213 8.68 -11.59 -11.88
N ALA A 214 9.03 -12.16 -13.03
CA ALA A 214 9.42 -13.56 -13.14
C ALA A 214 10.68 -13.89 -12.33
N ARG A 215 11.69 -13.01 -12.34
CA ARG A 215 12.90 -13.16 -11.51
C ARG A 215 12.57 -13.18 -10.02
N LEU A 216 11.70 -12.28 -9.57
CA LEU A 216 11.29 -12.24 -8.17
C LEU A 216 10.54 -13.54 -7.77
N VAL A 217 9.68 -14.08 -8.64
CA VAL A 217 9.00 -15.37 -8.42
C VAL A 217 10.00 -16.52 -8.30
N VAL A 218 11.04 -16.55 -9.16
CA VAL A 218 12.10 -17.58 -9.09
C VAL A 218 12.83 -17.52 -7.74
N LEU A 219 13.17 -16.32 -7.26
CA LEU A 219 13.80 -16.13 -5.94
C LEU A 219 12.86 -16.59 -4.81
N ALA A 220 11.58 -16.20 -4.86
CA ALA A 220 10.60 -16.58 -3.86
C ALA A 220 10.43 -18.11 -3.75
N ARG A 221 10.39 -18.80 -4.87
CA ARG A 221 10.30 -20.27 -4.91
C ARG A 221 11.57 -20.95 -4.43
N ARG A 222 12.74 -20.43 -4.84
CA ARG A 222 14.05 -20.98 -4.42
C ARG A 222 14.27 -20.87 -2.91
N PHE A 223 13.92 -19.73 -2.31
CA PHE A 223 14.17 -19.46 -0.91
C PHE A 223 12.93 -19.64 -0.01
N GLY A 224 11.76 -19.93 -0.58
CA GLY A 224 10.54 -20.26 0.15
C GLY A 224 9.93 -19.05 0.89
N PHE A 225 10.07 -17.83 0.40
CA PHE A 225 9.40 -16.65 0.93
C PHE A 225 8.15 -16.28 0.11
N LEU A 226 7.31 -15.43 0.65
CA LEU A 226 6.10 -14.93 -0.02
C LEU A 226 6.36 -13.59 -0.73
N ILE A 227 5.67 -13.37 -1.85
CA ILE A 227 5.60 -12.07 -2.51
C ILE A 227 4.22 -11.47 -2.23
N PHE A 228 4.19 -10.26 -1.68
CA PHE A 228 3.01 -9.44 -1.49
C PHE A 228 3.04 -8.30 -2.51
N ALA A 229 2.35 -8.50 -3.64
CA ALA A 229 2.29 -7.53 -4.72
C ALA A 229 1.13 -6.55 -4.49
N ASP A 230 1.45 -5.31 -4.13
CA ASP A 230 0.49 -4.22 -4.02
C ASP A 230 0.24 -3.62 -5.40
N GLU A 231 -0.85 -4.06 -6.04
CA GLU A 231 -1.26 -3.64 -7.39
C GLU A 231 -2.41 -2.62 -7.35
N CYS A 232 -2.56 -1.87 -6.25
CA CYS A 232 -3.66 -0.92 -6.07
C CYS A 232 -3.75 0.16 -7.15
N TYR A 233 -2.66 0.45 -7.85
CA TYR A 233 -2.59 1.44 -8.92
C TYR A 233 -2.63 0.85 -10.34
N CYS A 234 -2.83 -0.46 -10.49
CA CYS A 234 -2.75 -1.17 -11.78
C CYS A 234 -3.70 -0.64 -12.87
N GLU A 235 -4.79 0.04 -12.48
CA GLU A 235 -5.75 0.62 -13.41
C GLU A 235 -5.51 2.11 -13.72
N ILE A 236 -4.51 2.73 -13.09
CA ILE A 236 -4.10 4.11 -13.37
C ILE A 236 -2.73 4.06 -14.04
N TYR A 237 -2.72 4.13 -15.35
CA TYR A 237 -1.50 4.05 -16.17
C TYR A 237 -1.56 5.02 -17.35
N SER A 238 -0.37 5.45 -17.81
CA SER A 238 -0.26 6.41 -18.92
C SER A 238 -0.51 5.74 -20.27
N ASP A 239 0.35 4.82 -20.69
CA ASP A 239 0.32 4.27 -22.06
C ASP A 239 -0.14 2.82 -22.09
N ARG A 240 0.51 1.95 -21.32
CA ARG A 240 0.30 0.51 -21.34
C ARG A 240 -0.17 0.01 -19.99
N PRO A 241 -1.13 -0.94 -19.97
CA PRO A 241 -1.52 -1.58 -18.73
C PRO A 241 -0.33 -2.28 -18.07
N PRO A 242 -0.06 -2.03 -16.78
CA PRO A 242 0.99 -2.72 -16.04
C PRO A 242 0.77 -4.24 -16.05
N PRO A 243 1.82 -5.06 -16.19
CA PRO A 243 1.71 -6.49 -15.96
C PRO A 243 1.39 -6.78 -14.49
N GLY A 244 0.68 -7.88 -14.23
CA GLY A 244 0.36 -8.35 -12.89
C GLY A 244 1.30 -9.46 -12.42
N MET A 245 1.50 -9.56 -11.12
CA MET A 245 2.35 -10.61 -10.53
C MET A 245 1.80 -12.02 -10.78
N LEU A 246 0.48 -12.20 -10.89
CA LEU A 246 -0.11 -13.50 -11.21
C LEU A 246 0.25 -13.98 -12.61
N GLU A 247 0.52 -13.07 -13.59
CA GLU A 247 0.99 -13.43 -14.93
C GLU A 247 2.37 -14.11 -14.88
N ALA A 248 3.23 -13.67 -13.94
CA ALA A 248 4.57 -14.23 -13.75
C ALA A 248 4.57 -15.48 -12.87
N ALA A 249 3.52 -15.69 -12.06
CA ALA A 249 3.46 -16.74 -11.05
C ALA A 249 2.78 -18.04 -11.55
N THR A 250 2.43 -18.11 -12.83
CA THR A 250 1.83 -19.32 -13.44
C THR A 250 2.75 -20.55 -13.32
N PRO A 251 2.19 -21.78 -13.29
CA PRO A 251 0.76 -22.09 -13.41
C PRO A 251 0.00 -22.17 -12.07
N ASP A 252 0.65 -22.12 -10.93
CA ASP A 252 0.06 -22.50 -9.64
C ASP A 252 -0.10 -21.34 -8.63
N PHE A 253 0.35 -20.15 -8.98
CA PHE A 253 0.43 -18.96 -8.14
C PHE A 253 1.19 -19.15 -6.80
N ALA A 254 1.97 -20.22 -6.67
CA ALA A 254 2.70 -20.52 -5.45
C ALA A 254 3.62 -19.37 -5.04
N ASN A 255 3.64 -19.07 -3.74
CA ASN A 255 4.41 -18.00 -3.10
C ASN A 255 3.97 -16.56 -3.45
N VAL A 256 2.88 -16.35 -4.19
CA VAL A 256 2.43 -15.03 -4.65
C VAL A 256 1.04 -14.71 -4.13
N VAL A 257 0.90 -13.49 -3.61
CA VAL A 257 -0.40 -12.89 -3.28
C VAL A 257 -0.44 -11.47 -3.81
N VAL A 258 -1.41 -11.17 -4.67
CA VAL A 258 -1.69 -9.82 -5.17
C VAL A 258 -2.75 -9.14 -4.31
N PHE A 259 -2.61 -7.82 -4.14
CA PHE A 259 -3.53 -6.98 -3.38
C PHE A 259 -4.08 -5.87 -4.27
N HIS A 260 -5.40 -5.80 -4.37
CA HIS A 260 -6.11 -4.81 -5.17
C HIS A 260 -7.17 -4.07 -4.35
N SER A 261 -7.48 -2.84 -4.73
CA SER A 261 -8.44 -2.01 -4.02
C SER A 261 -9.30 -1.19 -4.97
N LEU A 262 -10.58 -1.03 -4.63
CA LEU A 262 -11.48 -0.09 -5.31
C LEU A 262 -11.16 1.38 -5.01
N SER A 263 -10.33 1.65 -4.00
CA SER A 263 -9.97 3.01 -3.59
C SER A 263 -9.40 3.85 -4.73
N LYS A 264 -8.57 3.24 -5.60
CA LYS A 264 -7.88 3.95 -6.68
C LYS A 264 -8.52 3.68 -8.04
N ARG A 265 -8.77 2.40 -8.34
CA ARG A 265 -9.41 1.95 -9.56
C ARG A 265 -10.78 2.62 -9.80
N SER A 266 -11.59 2.72 -8.75
CA SER A 266 -13.00 3.12 -8.83
C SER A 266 -13.33 4.43 -8.10
N SER A 267 -12.32 5.18 -7.63
CA SER A 267 -12.50 6.40 -6.80
C SER A 267 -13.41 6.17 -5.59
N LEU A 268 -13.30 5.00 -4.94
CA LEU A 268 -14.11 4.59 -3.78
C LEU A 268 -13.26 4.36 -2.52
N PRO A 269 -12.42 5.34 -2.08
CA PRO A 269 -11.56 5.11 -0.92
C PRO A 269 -12.35 4.91 0.38
N GLY A 270 -13.52 5.53 0.51
CA GLY A 270 -14.40 5.42 1.68
C GLY A 270 -15.17 4.11 1.77
N LEU A 271 -15.31 3.36 0.67
CA LEU A 271 -16.01 2.07 0.67
C LEU A 271 -15.30 1.00 1.50
N ARG A 272 -13.97 1.10 1.62
CA ARG A 272 -13.11 0.16 2.35
C ARG A 272 -13.21 -1.28 1.83
N VAL A 273 -13.16 -1.46 0.52
CA VAL A 273 -13.15 -2.78 -0.13
C VAL A 273 -11.92 -2.96 -1.01
N GLY A 274 -11.30 -4.11 -0.85
CA GLY A 274 -10.24 -4.64 -1.68
C GLY A 274 -10.28 -6.16 -1.67
N PHE A 275 -9.29 -6.78 -2.27
CA PHE A 275 -9.12 -8.23 -2.20
C PHE A 275 -7.64 -8.63 -2.19
N ALA A 276 -7.39 -9.85 -1.71
CA ALA A 276 -6.16 -10.60 -1.93
C ALA A 276 -6.47 -11.79 -2.84
N ALA A 277 -5.57 -12.09 -3.78
CA ALA A 277 -5.69 -13.29 -4.62
C ALA A 277 -4.32 -13.93 -4.87
N GLY A 278 -4.26 -15.27 -5.05
CA GLY A 278 -3.02 -15.99 -5.35
C GLY A 278 -2.87 -17.33 -4.67
N ASP A 279 -1.74 -17.57 -3.98
CA ASP A 279 -1.42 -18.87 -3.37
C ASP A 279 -2.52 -19.31 -2.40
N ARG A 280 -3.31 -20.30 -2.84
CA ARG A 280 -4.45 -20.84 -2.08
C ARG A 280 -4.08 -21.39 -0.72
N ARG A 281 -2.85 -21.94 -0.57
CA ARG A 281 -2.40 -22.52 0.70
C ARG A 281 -2.12 -21.43 1.72
N PHE A 282 -1.48 -20.34 1.28
CA PHE A 282 -1.28 -19.19 2.13
C PHE A 282 -2.60 -18.49 2.42
N LEU A 283 -3.47 -18.30 1.42
CA LEU A 283 -4.77 -17.64 1.61
C LEU A 283 -5.67 -18.40 2.59
N ALA A 284 -5.60 -19.73 2.64
CA ALA A 284 -6.30 -20.51 3.67
C ALA A 284 -5.80 -20.18 5.08
N ALA A 285 -4.49 -20.19 5.32
CA ALA A 285 -3.90 -19.83 6.61
C ALA A 285 -4.16 -18.34 6.96
N TYR A 286 -4.13 -17.48 5.94
CA TYR A 286 -4.44 -16.07 6.11
C TYR A 286 -5.91 -15.84 6.51
N LEU A 287 -6.85 -16.61 5.93
CA LEU A 287 -8.27 -16.57 6.31
C LEU A 287 -8.48 -17.00 7.77
N GLU A 288 -7.77 -18.01 8.26
CA GLU A 288 -7.82 -18.41 9.69
C GLU A 288 -7.46 -17.24 10.62
N LEU A 289 -6.36 -16.55 10.36
CA LEU A 289 -5.99 -15.34 11.10
C LEU A 289 -7.07 -14.27 10.99
N ARG A 290 -7.59 -14.04 9.79
CA ARG A 290 -8.61 -13.03 9.54
C ARG A 290 -9.93 -13.31 10.25
N ASN A 291 -10.31 -14.58 10.38
CA ASN A 291 -11.54 -14.97 11.11
C ASN A 291 -11.51 -14.55 12.58
N VAL A 292 -10.32 -14.39 13.16
CA VAL A 292 -10.14 -13.99 14.55
C VAL A 292 -9.82 -12.50 14.73
N ALA A 293 -9.04 -11.92 13.81
CA ALA A 293 -8.41 -10.62 14.02
C ALA A 293 -8.83 -9.53 13.03
N ALA A 294 -9.37 -9.86 11.86
CA ALA A 294 -9.67 -8.88 10.84
C ALA A 294 -11.08 -8.28 10.95
N PRO A 295 -11.26 -6.99 10.61
CA PRO A 295 -12.58 -6.43 10.40
C PRO A 295 -13.27 -7.08 9.20
N GLN A 296 -14.59 -7.21 9.28
CA GLN A 296 -15.41 -7.77 8.22
C GLN A 296 -15.89 -6.67 7.26
N VAL A 297 -15.99 -7.01 5.98
CA VAL A 297 -16.51 -6.08 4.96
C VAL A 297 -18.03 -6.15 4.91
N PRO A 298 -18.77 -5.06 5.16
CA PRO A 298 -20.23 -5.06 5.13
C PRO A 298 -20.80 -5.59 3.80
N LEU A 299 -21.89 -6.37 3.87
CA LEU A 299 -22.50 -6.99 2.69
C LEU A 299 -22.88 -5.95 1.60
N PRO A 300 -23.50 -4.79 1.92
CA PRO A 300 -23.79 -3.79 0.91
C PRO A 300 -22.53 -3.28 0.19
N ALA A 301 -21.41 -3.15 0.90
CA ALA A 301 -20.14 -2.75 0.31
C ALA A 301 -19.56 -3.83 -0.64
N GLN A 302 -19.74 -5.11 -0.33
CA GLN A 302 -19.38 -6.20 -1.23
C GLN A 302 -20.23 -6.21 -2.50
N HIS A 303 -21.53 -5.91 -2.42
CA HIS A 303 -22.39 -5.77 -3.60
C HIS A 303 -21.97 -4.60 -4.49
N VAL A 304 -21.58 -3.47 -3.91
CA VAL A 304 -20.96 -2.37 -4.69
C VAL A 304 -19.69 -2.84 -5.38
N ALA A 305 -18.86 -3.63 -4.70
CA ALA A 305 -17.64 -4.15 -5.28
C ALA A 305 -17.91 -5.12 -6.45
N ILE A 306 -18.92 -5.99 -6.34
CA ILE A 306 -19.37 -6.86 -7.44
C ILE A 306 -19.72 -6.04 -8.68
N ALA A 307 -20.54 -4.99 -8.50
CA ALA A 307 -20.89 -4.08 -9.59
C ALA A 307 -19.65 -3.38 -10.17
N ALA A 308 -18.74 -2.91 -9.31
CA ALA A 308 -17.54 -2.20 -9.73
C ALA A 308 -16.56 -3.08 -10.53
N TYR A 309 -16.38 -4.35 -10.17
CA TYR A 309 -15.54 -5.28 -10.93
C TYR A 309 -16.22 -5.77 -12.22
N GLY A 310 -17.54 -5.61 -12.32
CA GLY A 310 -18.33 -5.88 -13.54
C GLY A 310 -18.34 -4.75 -14.57
N ASP A 311 -17.99 -3.52 -14.16
CA ASP A 311 -18.05 -2.32 -15.03
C ASP A 311 -16.64 -1.72 -15.25
N GLU A 312 -16.26 -1.57 -16.51
CA GLU A 312 -15.03 -0.89 -16.92
C GLU A 312 -15.26 0.56 -17.39
N THR A 313 -16.51 0.98 -17.55
CA THR A 313 -16.86 2.32 -18.05
C THR A 313 -16.31 3.42 -17.12
N HIS A 314 -16.58 3.29 -15.82
CA HIS A 314 -16.09 4.24 -14.82
C HIS A 314 -14.57 4.19 -14.65
N VAL A 315 -13.95 3.03 -14.89
CA VAL A 315 -12.48 2.85 -14.81
C VAL A 315 -11.80 3.56 -15.97
N ASN A 316 -12.34 3.41 -17.18
CA ASN A 316 -11.83 4.08 -18.37
C ASN A 316 -11.96 5.61 -18.22
N GLU A 317 -13.09 6.10 -17.69
CA GLU A 317 -13.28 7.53 -17.43
C GLU A 317 -12.32 8.04 -16.34
N ASN A 318 -12.16 7.30 -15.24
CA ASN A 318 -11.20 7.63 -14.19
C ASN A 318 -9.76 7.75 -14.75
N ARG A 319 -9.35 6.80 -15.60
CA ARG A 319 -8.06 6.82 -16.28
C ARG A 319 -7.91 8.00 -17.23
N ARG A 320 -8.95 8.31 -18.00
CA ARG A 320 -8.97 9.47 -18.90
C ARG A 320 -8.72 10.78 -18.13
N LEU A 321 -9.41 10.97 -17.00
CA LEU A 321 -9.25 12.14 -16.14
C LEU A 321 -7.84 12.25 -15.53
N TYR A 322 -7.19 11.14 -15.16
CA TYR A 322 -5.80 11.18 -14.71
C TYR A 322 -4.84 11.52 -15.86
N ARG A 323 -5.05 10.97 -17.07
CA ARG A 323 -4.24 11.29 -18.24
C ARG A 323 -4.25 12.78 -18.56
N GLN A 324 -5.41 13.43 -18.51
CA GLN A 324 -5.52 14.89 -18.69
C GLN A 324 -4.66 15.67 -17.70
N LYS A 325 -4.62 15.25 -16.44
CA LYS A 325 -3.76 15.89 -15.43
C LYS A 325 -2.28 15.67 -15.71
N PHE A 326 -1.90 14.51 -16.23
CA PHE A 326 -0.53 14.29 -16.69
C PHE A 326 -0.18 15.10 -17.93
N ASP A 327 -1.10 15.30 -18.85
CA ASP A 327 -0.92 16.19 -20.00
C ASP A 327 -0.64 17.64 -19.53
N LEU A 328 -1.33 18.10 -18.47
CA LEU A 328 -1.00 19.37 -17.82
C LEU A 328 0.40 19.38 -17.20
N ALA A 329 0.81 18.29 -16.55
CA ALA A 329 2.14 18.19 -15.99
C ALA A 329 3.21 18.23 -17.06
N ASP A 330 3.03 17.54 -18.19
CA ASP A 330 3.94 17.57 -19.33
C ASP A 330 4.10 18.99 -19.89
N GLN A 331 3.02 19.76 -19.95
CA GLN A 331 3.03 21.14 -20.46
C GLN A 331 3.61 22.14 -19.47
N ILE A 332 3.27 22.04 -18.18
CA ILE A 332 3.61 23.05 -17.17
C ILE A 332 4.94 22.76 -16.52
N VAL A 333 5.22 21.52 -16.15
CA VAL A 333 6.47 21.10 -15.52
C VAL A 333 7.56 20.95 -16.59
N GLY A 334 7.22 20.31 -17.71
CA GLY A 334 8.16 20.05 -18.80
C GLY A 334 9.30 19.14 -18.35
N ASP A 335 10.54 19.52 -18.66
CA ASP A 335 11.78 18.81 -18.32
C ASP A 335 12.39 19.22 -16.96
N ARG A 336 11.71 20.12 -16.21
CA ARG A 336 12.18 20.57 -14.88
C ARG A 336 12.14 19.44 -13.88
N TYR A 337 12.97 19.52 -12.86
CA TYR A 337 12.98 18.62 -11.71
C TYR A 337 13.15 17.14 -12.10
N ARG A 338 13.84 16.88 -13.22
CA ARG A 338 13.97 15.54 -13.82
C ARG A 338 12.62 14.83 -13.96
N TYR A 339 11.57 15.60 -14.24
CA TYR A 339 10.25 15.05 -14.41
C TYR A 339 10.22 14.08 -15.57
N VAL A 340 9.65 12.92 -15.32
CA VAL A 340 9.27 11.93 -16.33
C VAL A 340 7.83 11.56 -16.02
N ARG A 341 6.98 11.56 -17.07
CA ARG A 341 5.61 11.11 -16.92
C ARG A 341 5.59 9.70 -16.32
N PRO A 342 4.95 9.47 -15.16
CA PRO A 342 4.97 8.17 -14.52
C PRO A 342 4.25 7.12 -15.37
N ALA A 343 4.79 5.90 -15.43
CA ALA A 343 4.16 4.79 -16.13
C ALA A 343 2.81 4.39 -15.50
N GLY A 344 2.69 4.57 -14.18
CA GLY A 344 1.43 4.30 -13.46
C GLY A 344 1.29 5.06 -12.13
N GLY A 345 0.11 4.94 -11.53
CA GLY A 345 -0.24 5.72 -10.35
C GLY A 345 -0.71 7.15 -10.68
N PHE A 346 -0.81 8.00 -9.68
CA PHE A 346 -1.23 9.40 -9.83
C PHE A 346 -0.34 10.38 -9.07
N PHE A 347 0.95 10.07 -8.96
CA PHE A 347 1.91 10.94 -8.30
C PHE A 347 2.97 11.44 -9.28
N LEU A 348 3.41 12.69 -9.09
CA LEU A 348 4.69 13.13 -9.60
C LEU A 348 5.74 12.92 -8.51
N TRP A 349 6.92 12.50 -8.93
CA TRP A 349 8.10 12.34 -8.10
C TRP A 349 9.19 13.23 -8.66
N LEU A 350 9.29 14.44 -8.09
CA LEU A 350 10.08 15.53 -8.65
C LEU A 350 11.40 15.69 -7.88
N ASP A 351 12.51 15.71 -8.59
CA ASP A 351 13.85 15.98 -8.04
C ASP A 351 13.99 17.46 -7.69
N VAL A 352 14.16 17.73 -6.41
CA VAL A 352 14.32 19.09 -5.85
C VAL A 352 15.67 19.25 -5.15
N SER A 353 16.68 18.49 -5.56
CA SER A 353 18.04 18.56 -5.02
C SER A 353 18.63 19.97 -5.14
N ALA A 354 18.41 20.61 -6.29
CA ALA A 354 18.84 21.98 -6.54
C ALA A 354 18.12 23.05 -5.68
N GLN A 355 16.95 22.71 -5.10
CA GLN A 355 16.14 23.56 -4.23
C GLN A 355 16.40 23.29 -2.74
N GLY A 356 17.52 22.65 -2.40
CA GLY A 356 17.90 22.31 -1.02
C GLY A 356 17.24 21.07 -0.45
N GLY A 357 16.70 20.20 -1.32
CA GLY A 357 16.09 18.93 -0.95
C GLY A 357 14.62 19.02 -0.56
N SER A 358 14.06 17.88 -0.18
CA SER A 358 12.61 17.70 -0.05
C SER A 358 11.93 18.60 0.99
N GLU A 359 12.57 18.83 2.13
CA GLU A 359 11.98 19.62 3.22
C GLU A 359 12.03 21.14 2.91
N ALA A 360 13.17 21.62 2.38
CA ALA A 360 13.32 23.01 1.97
C ALA A 360 12.34 23.39 0.85
N ALA A 361 12.27 22.57 -0.20
CA ALA A 361 11.33 22.77 -1.31
C ALA A 361 9.87 22.73 -0.84
N THR A 362 9.50 21.82 0.08
CA THR A 362 8.14 21.75 0.64
C THR A 362 7.78 23.00 1.42
N LEU A 363 8.72 23.54 2.21
CA LEU A 363 8.50 24.79 2.96
C LEU A 363 8.35 26.00 2.03
N ALA A 364 9.18 26.12 0.99
CA ALA A 364 9.08 27.19 0.00
C ALA A 364 7.72 27.13 -0.71
N LEU A 365 7.32 25.96 -1.19
CA LEU A 365 6.02 25.74 -1.85
C LEU A 365 4.84 26.15 -0.96
N TRP A 366 4.92 25.88 0.33
CA TRP A 366 3.88 26.28 1.28
C TRP A 366 3.89 27.79 1.53
N ARG A 367 5.06 28.34 1.89
CA ARG A 367 5.19 29.74 2.35
C ARG A 367 4.97 30.76 1.22
N GLU A 368 5.32 30.40 -0.01
CA GLU A 368 5.25 31.33 -1.15
C GLU A 368 4.08 31.00 -2.08
N GLY A 369 3.86 29.69 -2.37
CA GLY A 369 2.85 29.20 -3.30
C GLY A 369 1.54 28.78 -2.67
N GLY A 370 1.51 28.50 -1.36
CA GLY A 370 0.35 27.88 -0.71
C GLY A 370 0.12 26.42 -1.15
N VAL A 371 1.11 25.77 -1.79
CA VAL A 371 0.99 24.41 -2.27
C VAL A 371 1.56 23.44 -1.24
N ARG A 372 0.74 22.49 -0.80
CA ARG A 372 1.17 21.45 0.14
C ARG A 372 1.51 20.16 -0.61
N VAL A 373 2.76 19.74 -0.53
CA VAL A 373 3.28 18.47 -1.08
C VAL A 373 3.83 17.60 0.06
N VAL A 374 4.29 16.38 -0.24
CA VAL A 374 4.92 15.52 0.77
C VAL A 374 6.43 15.45 0.50
N PRO A 375 7.29 15.80 1.49
CA PRO A 375 8.72 15.55 1.38
C PRO A 375 8.99 14.07 1.17
N GLY A 376 9.79 13.74 0.16
CA GLY A 376 10.13 12.36 -0.15
C GLY A 376 10.89 11.66 0.98
N ARG A 377 11.72 12.41 1.72
CA ARG A 377 12.39 11.93 2.93
C ARG A 377 11.43 11.28 3.93
N TYR A 378 10.16 11.71 3.99
CA TYR A 378 9.17 11.16 4.91
C TYR A 378 8.53 9.85 4.42
N LEU A 379 8.66 9.57 3.13
CA LEU A 379 8.17 8.34 2.49
C LEU A 379 9.24 7.24 2.45
N ALA A 380 10.47 7.56 2.83
CA ALA A 380 11.61 6.68 2.83
C ALA A 380 12.20 6.49 4.24
N ARG A 381 13.14 5.58 4.34
CA ARG A 381 13.99 5.38 5.52
C ARG A 381 15.45 5.60 5.15
N GLU A 382 16.20 6.09 6.12
CA GLU A 382 17.66 6.22 6.04
C GLU A 382 18.30 4.85 5.91
N GLN A 383 19.26 4.73 5.01
CA GLN A 383 20.06 3.53 4.80
C GLN A 383 21.21 3.49 5.80
N ALA A 384 21.92 2.36 5.88
CA ALA A 384 23.04 2.18 6.81
C ALA A 384 24.20 3.16 6.54
N ASP A 385 24.33 3.65 5.31
CA ASP A 385 25.32 4.65 4.90
C ASP A 385 24.90 6.11 5.18
N GLY A 386 23.74 6.31 5.80
CA GLY A 386 23.15 7.64 6.08
C GLY A 386 22.40 8.26 4.91
N SER A 387 22.37 7.62 3.74
CA SER A 387 21.59 8.10 2.59
C SER A 387 20.09 7.86 2.80
N ASN A 388 19.26 8.71 2.17
CA ASN A 388 17.81 8.52 2.14
C ASN A 388 17.31 8.71 0.72
N PRO A 389 16.78 7.67 0.04
CA PRO A 389 16.42 7.72 -1.37
C PRO A 389 15.28 8.69 -1.71
N GLY A 390 14.61 9.24 -0.70
CA GLY A 390 13.59 10.29 -0.86
C GLY A 390 14.07 11.69 -0.49
N ALA A 391 15.33 11.87 -0.04
CA ALA A 391 15.81 13.14 0.49
C ALA A 391 15.69 14.30 -0.51
N ASP A 392 15.93 14.01 -1.78
CA ASP A 392 15.99 15.00 -2.86
C ASP A 392 14.69 15.08 -3.68
N TYR A 393 13.61 14.46 -3.21
CA TYR A 393 12.37 14.40 -3.98
C TYR A 393 11.17 14.94 -3.21
N VAL A 394 10.21 15.48 -3.94
CA VAL A 394 8.87 15.76 -3.42
C VAL A 394 7.83 14.93 -4.15
N ARG A 395 6.82 14.45 -3.42
CA ARG A 395 5.66 13.77 -4.01
C ARG A 395 4.51 14.75 -4.17
N VAL A 396 3.99 14.86 -5.41
CA VAL A 396 2.82 15.66 -5.75
C VAL A 396 1.67 14.72 -6.14
N ALA A 397 0.55 14.77 -5.43
CA ALA A 397 -0.62 13.92 -5.71
C ALA A 397 -1.56 14.62 -6.72
N MET A 398 -1.71 14.06 -7.91
CA MET A 398 -2.50 14.59 -9.03
C MET A 398 -4.00 14.28 -8.88
N VAL A 399 -4.56 14.50 -7.68
CA VAL A 399 -5.92 14.06 -7.32
C VAL A 399 -6.96 15.18 -7.42
N GLN A 400 -6.55 16.45 -7.40
CA GLN A 400 -7.44 17.60 -7.47
C GLN A 400 -8.15 17.70 -8.82
N LYS A 401 -9.18 18.56 -8.92
CA LYS A 401 -9.78 18.91 -10.20
C LYS A 401 -8.75 19.49 -11.16
N GLU A 402 -9.02 19.43 -12.45
CA GLU A 402 -8.08 19.82 -13.50
C GLU A 402 -7.57 21.26 -13.35
N ASP A 403 -8.49 22.22 -13.14
CA ASP A 403 -8.19 23.63 -12.92
C ASP A 403 -7.31 23.87 -11.69
N ILE A 404 -7.65 23.23 -10.57
CA ILE A 404 -6.87 23.32 -9.32
C ILE A 404 -5.51 22.65 -9.48
N THR A 405 -5.42 21.56 -10.24
CA THR A 405 -4.17 20.89 -10.53
C THR A 405 -3.26 21.79 -11.38
N ALA A 406 -3.77 22.40 -12.43
CA ALA A 406 -3.03 23.35 -13.26
C ALA A 406 -2.49 24.53 -12.44
N GLU A 407 -3.34 25.14 -11.62
CA GLU A 407 -2.94 26.24 -10.74
C GLU A 407 -1.84 25.82 -9.75
N ALA A 408 -1.96 24.62 -9.14
CA ALA A 408 -0.95 24.11 -8.22
C ALA A 408 0.40 23.89 -8.92
N LEU A 409 0.40 23.35 -10.15
CA LEU A 409 1.60 23.13 -10.94
C LEU A 409 2.25 24.46 -11.38
N HIS A 410 1.47 25.44 -11.81
CA HIS A 410 1.99 26.79 -12.12
C HIS A 410 2.66 27.44 -10.90
N ARG A 411 2.03 27.35 -9.74
CA ARG A 411 2.62 27.86 -8.48
C ARG A 411 3.90 27.10 -8.12
N LEU A 412 3.91 25.78 -8.31
CA LEU A 412 5.08 24.94 -8.06
C LEU A 412 6.27 25.42 -8.91
N VAL A 413 6.05 25.56 -10.22
CA VAL A 413 7.11 26.04 -11.13
C VAL A 413 7.55 27.48 -10.80
N ALA A 414 6.59 28.37 -10.47
CA ALA A 414 6.93 29.75 -10.12
C ALA A 414 7.76 29.89 -8.83
N VAL A 415 7.60 28.97 -7.88
CA VAL A 415 8.33 28.98 -6.60
C VAL A 415 9.68 28.28 -6.70
N LEU A 416 9.73 27.17 -7.40
CA LEU A 416 10.95 26.34 -7.45
C LEU A 416 11.90 26.67 -8.62
N GLY A 417 11.44 27.40 -9.64
CA GLY A 417 12.23 27.85 -10.79
C GLY A 417 12.24 26.89 -11.99
#